data_48697b83aefdbe24e99b0ddc601484c7
#
_entry.id   48697b83aefdbe24e99b0ddc601484c7
#
_cell.length_a   1.000
_cell.length_b   1.000
_cell.length_c   1.000
_cell.angle_alpha   90.00
_cell.angle_beta   90.00
_cell.angle_gamma   90.00
#
_symmetry.space_group_name_H-M   'P 1'
#
loop_
_entity.id
_entity.type
_entity.pdbx_description
1 polymer ?
#
loop_
_entity_poly.entity_id
_entity_poly.type
_entity_poly.pdbx_seq_one_letter_code
_entity_poly.pdbx_strand_id
1 'polypeptide(L)'
;TISQFVGKKVILVDFWTYSCINCQRTTPYLNAWYEKYKDKGFVIIGIHTPEFEFEKDYNNVKAAVGKFGIKFPVVLDNDYSTWTAYKNQYWPRKYLIDIDGYIVYDHIGEGRYQETEQKIQGALGERMDILGENGTIDQSVTKEIPIQGGYKSPETYFGASRNQLMGNGAPGVAGNQKSLITPAKPDLNALYLSGDWNVANEFAQNSSLNAGIVYKYTAKDVFFVSESDTEIAVEVL
;
A
#
# COMPACT_ATOMS: atom_id res chain seq x y z
N THR A 1 -5.83 -20.36 8.32
CA THR A 1 -4.65 -19.91 9.10
C THR A 1 -3.37 -20.22 8.34
N ILE A 2 -2.30 -19.47 8.56
CA ILE A 2 -0.98 -19.70 7.94
C ILE A 2 -0.44 -21.10 8.30
N SER A 3 -0.77 -21.61 9.48
CA SER A 3 -0.33 -22.92 9.97
C SER A 3 -0.63 -24.09 9.02
N GLN A 4 -1.66 -23.98 8.17
CA GLN A 4 -1.96 -25.03 7.17
C GLN A 4 -0.88 -25.22 6.11
N PHE A 5 -0.02 -24.23 5.92
CA PHE A 5 1.06 -24.22 4.93
C PHE A 5 2.42 -24.57 5.54
N VAL A 6 2.59 -24.43 6.86
CA VAL A 6 3.82 -24.80 7.57
C VAL A 6 4.13 -26.29 7.39
N GLY A 7 5.38 -26.63 7.16
CA GLY A 7 5.82 -27.98 6.79
C GLY A 7 5.56 -28.39 5.34
N LYS A 8 5.02 -27.48 4.51
CA LYS A 8 4.63 -27.78 3.12
C LYS A 8 5.05 -26.72 2.11
N LYS A 9 4.91 -25.46 2.48
CA LYS A 9 5.13 -24.33 1.56
C LYS A 9 5.96 -23.23 2.19
N VAL A 10 6.69 -22.52 1.35
CA VAL A 10 7.23 -21.19 1.62
C VAL A 10 6.10 -20.18 1.48
N ILE A 11 5.97 -19.24 2.41
CA ILE A 11 4.86 -18.31 2.46
C ILE A 11 5.40 -16.87 2.39
N LEU A 12 4.84 -16.06 1.50
CA LEU A 12 5.05 -14.62 1.50
C LEU A 12 3.77 -13.95 2.02
N VAL A 13 3.85 -13.29 3.16
CA VAL A 13 2.78 -12.44 3.68
C VAL A 13 3.06 -11.02 3.21
N ASP A 14 2.10 -10.42 2.52
CA ASP A 14 2.18 -9.04 2.02
C ASP A 14 1.07 -8.20 2.64
N PHE A 15 1.45 -7.23 3.48
CA PHE A 15 0.53 -6.24 4.01
C PHE A 15 0.36 -5.11 2.99
N TRP A 16 -0.87 -4.90 2.56
CA TRP A 16 -1.19 -3.94 1.51
C TRP A 16 -2.54 -3.27 1.72
N THR A 17 -2.76 -2.17 1.04
CA THR A 17 -4.09 -1.59 0.83
C THR A 17 -4.22 -1.08 -0.59
N TYR A 18 -5.44 -1.04 -1.12
CA TYR A 18 -5.63 -0.83 -2.55
C TYR A 18 -5.43 0.62 -3.02
N SER A 19 -5.57 1.62 -2.14
CA SER A 19 -5.34 3.02 -2.49
C SER A 19 -3.87 3.42 -2.40
N CYS A 20 -3.04 2.65 -1.70
CA CYS A 20 -1.62 2.91 -1.54
C CYS A 20 -0.87 2.72 -2.87
N ILE A 21 -0.30 3.80 -3.41
CA ILE A 21 0.42 3.76 -4.69
C ILE A 21 1.63 2.83 -4.66
N ASN A 22 2.36 2.77 -3.54
CA ASN A 22 3.52 1.89 -3.36
C ASN A 22 3.10 0.42 -3.40
N CYS A 23 1.91 0.09 -2.87
CA CYS A 23 1.30 -1.24 -2.97
C CYS A 23 0.92 -1.57 -4.42
N GLN A 24 0.29 -0.62 -5.11
CA GLN A 24 -0.08 -0.80 -6.52
C GLN A 24 1.15 -1.08 -7.40
N ARG A 25 2.26 -0.38 -7.18
CA ARG A 25 3.53 -0.58 -7.89
C ARG A 25 4.20 -1.92 -7.55
N THR A 26 3.97 -2.44 -6.34
CA THR A 26 4.49 -3.74 -5.89
C THR A 26 3.71 -4.92 -6.48
N THR A 27 2.40 -4.78 -6.67
CA THR A 27 1.49 -5.85 -7.11
C THR A 27 1.93 -6.59 -8.38
N PRO A 28 2.44 -5.96 -9.44
CA PRO A 28 2.90 -6.67 -10.63
C PRO A 28 4.00 -7.71 -10.33
N TYR A 29 4.91 -7.40 -9.39
CA TYR A 29 5.98 -8.32 -8.97
C TYR A 29 5.41 -9.48 -8.16
N LEU A 30 4.49 -9.22 -7.23
CA LEU A 30 3.81 -10.28 -6.48
C LEU A 30 3.06 -11.23 -7.42
N ASN A 31 2.34 -10.69 -8.41
CA ASN A 31 1.67 -11.51 -9.43
C ASN A 31 2.66 -12.37 -10.22
N ALA A 32 3.79 -11.80 -10.64
CA ALA A 32 4.82 -12.52 -11.37
C ALA A 32 5.44 -13.65 -10.53
N TRP A 33 5.81 -13.39 -9.28
CA TRP A 33 6.34 -14.41 -8.38
C TRP A 33 5.33 -15.49 -8.06
N TYR A 34 4.07 -15.13 -7.85
CA TYR A 34 3.02 -16.10 -7.61
C TYR A 34 2.85 -17.04 -8.80
N GLU A 35 2.72 -16.52 -10.03
CA GLU A 35 2.60 -17.36 -11.23
C GLU A 35 3.83 -18.24 -11.43
N LYS A 36 5.02 -17.74 -11.15
CA LYS A 36 6.28 -18.47 -11.36
C LYS A 36 6.49 -19.61 -10.36
N TYR A 37 6.08 -19.42 -9.09
CA TYR A 37 6.45 -20.33 -8.01
C TYR A 37 5.28 -21.04 -7.32
N LYS A 38 4.01 -20.74 -7.62
CA LYS A 38 2.84 -21.34 -6.96
C LYS A 38 2.82 -22.88 -7.01
N ASP A 39 3.32 -23.48 -8.10
CA ASP A 39 3.41 -24.91 -8.31
C ASP A 39 4.73 -25.51 -7.80
N LYS A 40 5.59 -24.70 -7.21
CA LYS A 40 6.88 -25.07 -6.61
C LYS A 40 6.88 -25.04 -5.07
N GLY A 41 5.70 -25.09 -4.47
CA GLY A 41 5.58 -25.03 -3.02
C GLY A 41 5.57 -23.60 -2.43
N PHE A 42 5.20 -22.62 -3.21
CA PHE A 42 5.07 -21.23 -2.79
C PHE A 42 3.61 -20.80 -2.63
N VAL A 43 3.36 -19.88 -1.71
CA VAL A 43 2.08 -19.19 -1.61
C VAL A 43 2.29 -17.74 -1.18
N ILE A 44 1.54 -16.83 -1.78
CA ILE A 44 1.41 -15.44 -1.30
C ILE A 44 0.08 -15.32 -0.58
N ILE A 45 0.05 -14.60 0.54
CA ILE A 45 -1.16 -14.22 1.26
C ILE A 45 -1.14 -12.70 1.38
N GLY A 46 -2.00 -12.04 0.64
CA GLY A 46 -2.21 -10.60 0.75
C GLY A 46 -3.08 -10.29 1.97
N ILE A 47 -2.54 -9.58 2.93
CA ILE A 47 -3.29 -9.08 4.08
C ILE A 47 -3.69 -7.65 3.76
N HIS A 48 -4.95 -7.47 3.40
CA HIS A 48 -5.49 -6.15 3.14
C HIS A 48 -5.88 -5.51 4.48
N THR A 49 -5.02 -4.63 4.97
CA THR A 49 -5.26 -3.84 6.19
C THR A 49 -5.58 -2.41 5.77
N PRO A 50 -6.76 -1.88 6.08
CA PRO A 50 -7.20 -0.57 5.60
C PRO A 50 -6.38 0.56 6.23
N GLU A 51 -6.07 1.58 5.44
CA GLU A 51 -5.54 2.86 5.91
C GLU A 51 -6.67 3.86 6.17
N PHE A 52 -7.76 3.75 5.39
CA PHE A 52 -8.95 4.60 5.44
C PHE A 52 -10.23 3.78 5.61
N GLU A 53 -11.28 4.40 6.13
CA GLU A 53 -12.55 3.71 6.41
C GLU A 53 -13.19 3.07 5.17
N PHE A 54 -13.16 3.77 4.00
CA PHE A 54 -13.71 3.24 2.75
C PHE A 54 -12.99 1.98 2.24
N GLU A 55 -11.78 1.72 2.70
CA GLU A 55 -11.02 0.54 2.33
C GLU A 55 -11.49 -0.74 3.06
N LYS A 56 -12.34 -0.59 4.08
CA LYS A 56 -12.95 -1.72 4.79
C LYS A 56 -14.06 -2.41 3.99
N ASP A 57 -14.62 -1.71 2.98
CA ASP A 57 -15.70 -2.27 2.16
C ASP A 57 -15.20 -3.44 1.32
N TYR A 58 -15.85 -4.59 1.49
CA TYR A 58 -15.52 -5.82 0.77
C TYR A 58 -15.59 -5.65 -0.76
N ASN A 59 -16.59 -4.89 -1.26
CA ASN A 59 -16.79 -4.74 -2.71
C ASN A 59 -15.68 -3.86 -3.31
N ASN A 60 -15.22 -2.85 -2.59
CA ASN A 60 -14.11 -2.00 -3.00
C ASN A 60 -12.82 -2.84 -3.11
N VAL A 61 -12.52 -3.64 -2.09
CA VAL A 61 -11.35 -4.54 -2.12
C VAL A 61 -11.47 -5.57 -3.24
N LYS A 62 -12.64 -6.18 -3.41
CA LYS A 62 -12.90 -7.14 -4.48
C LYS A 62 -12.71 -6.52 -5.87
N ALA A 63 -13.20 -5.31 -6.07
CA ALA A 63 -13.01 -4.58 -7.32
C ALA A 63 -11.53 -4.30 -7.59
N ALA A 64 -10.78 -3.89 -6.56
CA ALA A 64 -9.35 -3.65 -6.64
C ALA A 64 -8.55 -4.93 -6.94
N VAL A 65 -8.88 -6.05 -6.31
CA VAL A 65 -8.30 -7.38 -6.61
C VAL A 65 -8.47 -7.72 -8.09
N GLY A 66 -9.67 -7.50 -8.64
CA GLY A 66 -9.93 -7.68 -10.07
C GLY A 66 -9.15 -6.72 -10.95
N LYS A 67 -9.14 -5.42 -10.60
CA LYS A 67 -8.44 -4.36 -11.33
C LYS A 67 -6.94 -4.61 -11.43
N PHE A 68 -6.31 -5.06 -10.34
CA PHE A 68 -4.87 -5.32 -10.29
C PHE A 68 -4.48 -6.74 -10.71
N GLY A 69 -5.45 -7.57 -11.11
CA GLY A 69 -5.22 -8.93 -11.56
C GLY A 69 -4.58 -9.84 -10.50
N ILE A 70 -4.90 -9.61 -9.21
CA ILE A 70 -4.38 -10.39 -8.09
C ILE A 70 -4.98 -11.79 -8.15
N LYS A 71 -4.12 -12.83 -8.16
CA LYS A 71 -4.52 -14.24 -8.26
C LYS A 71 -4.23 -15.04 -6.99
N PHE A 72 -3.48 -14.48 -6.07
CA PHE A 72 -3.21 -15.09 -4.79
C PHE A 72 -4.31 -14.78 -3.76
N PRO A 73 -4.44 -15.58 -2.69
CA PRO A 73 -5.40 -15.34 -1.62
C PRO A 73 -5.25 -13.98 -0.97
N VAL A 74 -6.37 -13.28 -0.76
CA VAL A 74 -6.45 -12.01 -0.04
C VAL A 74 -7.34 -12.20 1.19
N VAL A 75 -6.90 -11.67 2.32
CA VAL A 75 -7.60 -11.67 3.61
C VAL A 75 -7.84 -10.22 4.02
N LEU A 76 -9.05 -9.91 4.47
CA LEU A 76 -9.38 -8.62 5.06
C LEU A 76 -8.97 -8.59 6.54
N ASP A 77 -8.22 -7.59 6.92
CA ASP A 77 -7.72 -7.36 8.29
C ASP A 77 -8.29 -6.04 8.82
N ASN A 78 -9.62 -5.87 8.71
CA ASN A 78 -10.34 -4.63 9.04
C ASN A 78 -10.24 -4.25 10.52
N ASP A 79 -9.95 -5.21 11.39
CA ASP A 79 -9.76 -5.03 12.84
C ASP A 79 -8.29 -4.88 13.23
N TYR A 80 -7.37 -4.89 12.26
CA TYR A 80 -5.92 -4.80 12.47
C TYR A 80 -5.33 -5.93 13.35
N SER A 81 -6.03 -7.05 13.50
CA SER A 81 -5.58 -8.15 14.35
C SER A 81 -4.29 -8.79 13.83
N THR A 82 -4.22 -9.03 12.51
CA THR A 82 -3.02 -9.58 11.87
C THR A 82 -1.90 -8.54 11.83
N TRP A 83 -2.22 -7.32 11.49
CA TRP A 83 -1.29 -6.18 11.51
C TRP A 83 -0.59 -6.03 12.86
N THR A 84 -1.37 -6.06 13.93
CA THR A 84 -0.86 -5.94 15.30
C THR A 84 0.00 -7.14 15.70
N ALA A 85 -0.43 -8.36 15.34
CA ALA A 85 0.34 -9.58 15.62
C ALA A 85 1.73 -9.58 14.96
N TYR A 86 1.82 -9.04 13.75
CA TYR A 86 3.10 -8.87 13.05
C TYR A 86 3.87 -7.60 13.46
N LYS A 87 3.33 -6.79 14.37
CA LYS A 87 3.87 -5.46 14.75
C LYS A 87 4.17 -4.61 13.51
N ASN A 88 3.28 -4.71 12.52
CA ASN A 88 3.45 -3.98 11.27
C ASN A 88 3.17 -2.48 11.46
N GLN A 89 3.79 -1.62 10.64
CA GLN A 89 3.64 -0.15 10.69
C GLN A 89 3.68 0.47 9.29
N TYR A 90 3.77 -0.33 8.23
CA TYR A 90 4.04 0.18 6.88
C TYR A 90 3.24 -0.55 5.82
N TRP A 91 2.83 0.17 4.77
CA TRP A 91 2.31 -0.35 3.51
C TRP A 91 3.25 0.04 2.36
N PRO A 92 3.60 -0.89 1.44
CA PRO A 92 3.51 -2.34 1.64
C PRO A 92 4.60 -2.84 2.60
N ARG A 93 4.40 -3.99 3.22
CA ARG A 93 5.44 -4.72 3.92
C ARG A 93 5.31 -6.22 3.68
N LYS A 94 6.43 -6.85 3.35
CA LYS A 94 6.50 -8.27 3.04
C LYS A 94 7.25 -9.01 4.12
N TYR A 95 6.75 -10.21 4.48
CA TYR A 95 7.43 -11.15 5.38
C TYR A 95 7.51 -12.49 4.68
N LEU A 96 8.73 -13.01 4.47
CA LEU A 96 8.97 -14.33 3.93
C LEU A 96 9.10 -15.33 5.08
N ILE A 97 8.30 -16.38 5.03
CA ILE A 97 8.24 -17.42 6.04
C ILE A 97 8.70 -18.72 5.36
N ASP A 98 9.68 -19.38 5.97
CA ASP A 98 10.21 -20.65 5.49
C ASP A 98 9.25 -21.83 5.71
N ILE A 99 9.70 -23.04 5.35
CA ILE A 99 8.91 -24.25 5.51
C ILE A 99 8.64 -24.58 7.00
N ASP A 100 9.54 -24.21 7.90
CA ASP A 100 9.43 -24.47 9.33
C ASP A 100 8.55 -23.45 10.06
N GLY A 101 8.14 -22.38 9.36
CA GLY A 101 7.25 -21.34 9.88
C GLY A 101 7.96 -20.14 10.49
N TYR A 102 9.26 -19.97 10.26
CA TYR A 102 10.02 -18.82 10.73
C TYR A 102 10.08 -17.71 9.68
N ILE A 103 10.02 -16.47 10.15
CA ILE A 103 10.25 -15.29 9.30
C ILE A 103 11.77 -15.22 9.03
N VAL A 104 12.17 -15.46 7.78
CA VAL A 104 13.58 -15.49 7.34
C VAL A 104 13.99 -14.23 6.58
N TYR A 105 13.02 -13.41 6.15
CA TYR A 105 13.28 -12.14 5.50
C TYR A 105 12.07 -11.23 5.64
N ASP A 106 12.29 -9.93 5.76
CA ASP A 106 11.25 -8.93 5.63
C ASP A 106 11.73 -7.72 4.81
N HIS A 107 10.79 -7.04 4.18
CA HIS A 107 11.05 -5.82 3.43
C HIS A 107 9.96 -4.79 3.62
N ILE A 108 10.36 -3.56 3.98
CA ILE A 108 9.49 -2.41 4.16
C ILE A 108 9.46 -1.59 2.88
N GLY A 109 8.26 -1.26 2.43
CA GLY A 109 8.04 -0.41 1.27
C GLY A 109 8.13 -1.12 -0.09
N GLU A 110 8.14 -0.33 -1.15
CA GLU A 110 8.37 -0.78 -2.53
C GLU A 110 9.88 -0.95 -2.82
N GLY A 111 10.21 -1.57 -3.96
CA GLY A 111 11.60 -1.78 -4.39
C GLY A 111 12.24 -3.07 -3.87
N ARG A 112 13.55 -3.24 -4.11
CA ARG A 112 14.34 -4.45 -3.82
C ARG A 112 13.67 -5.74 -4.31
N TYR A 113 12.99 -5.67 -5.44
CA TYR A 113 12.23 -6.81 -5.95
C TYR A 113 13.12 -7.97 -6.33
N GLN A 114 14.29 -7.69 -6.95
CA GLN A 114 15.26 -8.71 -7.27
C GLN A 114 15.78 -9.43 -6.01
N GLU A 115 16.14 -8.68 -4.96
CA GLU A 115 16.59 -9.24 -3.69
C GLU A 115 15.51 -10.12 -3.06
N THR A 116 14.27 -9.62 -3.01
CA THR A 116 13.12 -10.37 -2.47
C THR A 116 12.90 -11.67 -3.23
N GLU A 117 12.95 -11.63 -4.57
CA GLU A 117 12.80 -12.84 -5.40
C GLU A 117 13.92 -13.86 -5.15
N GLN A 118 15.17 -13.41 -5.00
CA GLN A 118 16.30 -14.29 -4.64
C GLN A 118 16.10 -14.94 -3.27
N LYS A 119 15.53 -14.24 -2.29
CA LYS A 119 15.18 -14.82 -0.99
C LYS A 119 14.09 -15.88 -1.11
N ILE A 120 13.08 -15.64 -1.94
CA ILE A 120 12.04 -16.64 -2.25
C ILE A 120 12.67 -17.89 -2.88
N GLN A 121 13.55 -17.71 -3.87
CA GLN A 121 14.24 -18.81 -4.54
C GLN A 121 15.10 -19.65 -3.57
N GLY A 122 15.82 -18.99 -2.66
CA GLY A 122 16.62 -19.66 -1.62
C GLY A 122 15.75 -20.51 -0.69
N ALA A 123 14.68 -19.91 -0.13
CA ALA A 123 13.76 -20.62 0.75
C ALA A 123 13.04 -21.79 0.05
N LEU A 124 12.75 -21.67 -1.24
CA LEU A 124 12.18 -22.75 -2.05
C LEU A 124 13.19 -23.89 -2.28
N GLY A 125 14.48 -23.54 -2.47
CA GLY A 125 15.56 -24.55 -2.55
C GLY A 125 15.68 -25.34 -1.25
N GLU A 126 15.77 -24.66 -0.11
CA GLU A 126 15.79 -25.32 1.21
C GLU A 126 14.57 -26.20 1.46
N ARG A 127 13.38 -25.73 1.08
CA ARG A 127 12.16 -26.53 1.17
C ARG A 127 12.28 -27.82 0.36
N MET A 128 12.78 -27.75 -0.87
CA MET A 128 12.97 -28.94 -1.72
C MET A 128 13.92 -29.93 -1.08
N ASP A 129 15.04 -29.45 -0.53
CA ASP A 129 16.04 -30.30 0.13
C ASP A 129 15.44 -31.00 1.36
N ILE A 130 14.70 -30.27 2.21
CA ILE A 130 14.04 -30.80 3.42
C ILE A 130 13.00 -31.88 3.06
N LEU A 131 12.24 -31.67 1.99
CA LEU A 131 11.21 -32.62 1.56
C LEU A 131 11.72 -33.74 0.66
N GLY A 132 13.00 -33.73 0.28
CA GLY A 132 13.56 -34.69 -0.65
C GLY A 132 12.97 -34.63 -2.05
N GLU A 133 12.49 -33.44 -2.46
CA GLU A 133 11.91 -33.21 -3.78
C GLU A 133 13.02 -33.05 -4.83
N ASN A 134 12.86 -33.70 -5.98
CA ASN A 134 13.77 -33.53 -7.12
C ASN A 134 13.25 -32.42 -8.04
N GLY A 135 14.16 -31.57 -8.50
CA GLY A 135 13.84 -30.52 -9.45
C GLY A 135 14.78 -29.33 -9.35
N THR A 136 14.41 -28.25 -10.00
CA THR A 136 15.17 -26.99 -9.95
C THR A 136 14.21 -25.82 -9.76
N ILE A 137 14.67 -24.83 -9.02
CA ILE A 137 14.01 -23.53 -8.94
C ILE A 137 14.61 -22.63 -10.01
N ASP A 138 13.76 -22.01 -10.79
CA ASP A 138 14.17 -21.01 -11.78
C ASP A 138 14.81 -19.81 -11.08
N GLN A 139 16.11 -19.61 -11.32
CA GLN A 139 16.92 -18.57 -10.70
C GLN A 139 16.87 -17.22 -11.46
N SER A 140 16.13 -17.14 -12.58
CA SER A 140 15.90 -15.85 -13.24
C SER A 140 15.15 -14.91 -12.28
N VAL A 141 15.36 -13.61 -12.43
CA VAL A 141 14.67 -12.59 -11.63
C VAL A 141 13.76 -11.76 -12.50
N THR A 142 12.61 -11.38 -11.93
CA THR A 142 11.67 -10.47 -12.59
C THR A 142 12.37 -9.13 -12.83
N LYS A 143 12.33 -8.66 -14.08
CA LYS A 143 12.97 -7.38 -14.44
C LYS A 143 12.33 -6.24 -13.66
N GLU A 144 13.14 -5.53 -12.90
CA GLU A 144 12.68 -4.33 -12.22
C GLU A 144 12.41 -3.19 -13.23
N ILE A 145 11.29 -2.52 -13.05
CA ILE A 145 11.00 -1.26 -13.70
C ILE A 145 11.64 -0.19 -12.81
N PRO A 146 12.65 0.54 -13.29
CA PRO A 146 13.30 1.55 -12.46
C PRO A 146 12.27 2.58 -11.98
N ILE A 147 12.19 2.78 -10.68
CA ILE A 147 11.44 3.89 -10.10
C ILE A 147 12.22 5.16 -10.46
N GLN A 148 11.72 5.90 -11.44
CA GLN A 148 12.36 7.15 -11.87
C GLN A 148 12.12 8.25 -10.85
N GLY A 149 13.18 8.66 -10.16
CA GLY A 149 13.20 9.80 -9.25
C GLY A 149 13.07 9.40 -7.78
N GLY A 150 13.98 9.91 -6.97
CA GLY A 150 13.87 9.83 -5.50
C GLY A 150 12.66 10.66 -5.02
N TYR A 151 12.08 10.25 -3.91
CA TYR A 151 11.03 11.00 -3.22
C TYR A 151 11.56 12.36 -2.82
N LYS A 152 11.02 13.42 -3.42
CA LYS A 152 11.40 14.80 -3.10
C LYS A 152 10.34 15.48 -2.24
N SER A 153 9.07 15.17 -2.46
CA SER A 153 7.95 15.65 -1.64
C SER A 153 7.38 14.50 -0.81
N PRO A 154 7.11 14.72 0.49
CA PRO A 154 6.54 13.69 1.35
C PRO A 154 5.07 13.41 1.03
N GLU A 155 4.57 12.29 1.50
CA GLU A 155 3.13 12.04 1.58
C GLU A 155 2.46 13.10 2.46
N THR A 156 1.26 13.53 2.04
CA THR A 156 0.51 14.61 2.68
C THR A 156 -0.92 14.16 2.92
N TYR A 157 -1.42 14.43 4.10
CA TYR A 157 -2.73 13.97 4.53
C TYR A 157 -3.64 15.15 4.85
N PHE A 158 -4.94 14.99 4.62
CA PHE A 158 -5.96 16.00 4.91
C PHE A 158 -6.55 15.87 6.31
N GLY A 159 -6.61 14.65 6.84
CA GLY A 159 -7.23 14.36 8.13
C GLY A 159 -6.40 14.86 9.33
N ALA A 160 -7.08 15.33 10.37
CA ALA A 160 -6.48 15.98 11.54
C ALA A 160 -5.40 15.15 12.23
N SER A 161 -5.50 13.80 12.19
CA SER A 161 -4.51 12.92 12.81
C SER A 161 -3.12 13.00 12.19
N ARG A 162 -3.01 13.41 10.90
CA ARG A 162 -1.77 13.35 10.12
C ARG A 162 -1.51 14.57 9.23
N ASN A 163 -2.25 15.67 9.39
CA ASN A 163 -2.17 16.84 8.51
C ASN A 163 -1.17 17.92 8.95
N GLN A 164 -0.05 17.52 9.52
CA GLN A 164 0.99 18.45 10.02
C GLN A 164 1.59 19.32 8.90
N LEU A 165 1.45 18.91 7.64
CA LEU A 165 1.92 19.69 6.47
C LEU A 165 0.86 20.62 5.88
N MET A 166 -0.29 20.80 6.55
CA MET A 166 -1.24 21.85 6.14
C MET A 166 -0.64 23.24 6.39
N GLY A 167 -0.64 24.05 5.33
CA GLY A 167 -0.08 25.41 5.35
C GLY A 167 -1.08 26.48 5.78
N ASN A 168 -2.37 26.14 5.91
CA ASN A 168 -3.42 27.04 6.40
C ASN A 168 -4.47 26.29 7.20
N GLY A 169 -5.41 27.02 7.77
CA GLY A 169 -6.41 26.44 8.67
C GLY A 169 -5.81 26.10 10.04
N ALA A 170 -6.29 25.01 10.64
CA ALA A 170 -5.85 24.55 11.97
C ALA A 170 -5.33 23.09 11.86
N PRO A 171 -4.03 22.87 11.57
CA PRO A 171 -3.45 21.53 11.54
C PRO A 171 -3.64 20.80 12.87
N GLY A 172 -3.94 19.50 12.83
CA GLY A 172 -4.19 18.68 14.01
C GLY A 172 -5.56 18.87 14.66
N VAL A 173 -6.42 19.73 14.13
CA VAL A 173 -7.73 20.05 14.70
C VAL A 173 -8.85 19.57 13.79
N ALA A 174 -9.67 18.64 14.30
CA ALA A 174 -10.90 18.21 13.61
C ALA A 174 -12.03 19.23 13.79
N GLY A 175 -12.92 19.30 12.80
CA GLY A 175 -14.10 20.18 12.80
C GLY A 175 -14.20 21.04 11.56
N ASN A 176 -15.20 21.93 11.58
CA ASN A 176 -15.46 22.82 10.46
C ASN A 176 -14.43 23.97 10.42
N GLN A 177 -13.74 24.08 9.32
CA GLN A 177 -12.83 25.17 9.01
C GLN A 177 -13.40 25.95 7.82
N LYS A 178 -13.65 27.25 8.01
CA LYS A 178 -14.40 28.06 7.05
C LYS A 178 -13.56 29.18 6.46
N SER A 179 -13.96 29.57 5.25
CA SER A 179 -13.37 30.72 4.53
C SER A 179 -11.86 30.64 4.41
N LEU A 180 -11.34 29.43 4.21
CA LEU A 180 -9.92 29.22 4.00
C LEU A 180 -9.49 29.87 2.68
N ILE A 181 -8.30 30.48 2.69
CA ILE A 181 -7.73 31.18 1.54
C ILE A 181 -6.31 30.64 1.32
N THR A 182 -6.02 30.31 0.08
CA THR A 182 -4.66 29.91 -0.31
C THR A 182 -3.77 31.13 -0.50
N PRO A 183 -2.48 31.06 -0.11
CA PRO A 183 -1.55 32.17 -0.32
C PRO A 183 -1.22 32.34 -1.81
N ALA A 184 -0.91 33.56 -2.23
CA ALA A 184 -0.46 33.86 -3.59
C ALA A 184 0.88 33.14 -3.97
N LYS A 185 1.67 32.78 -2.96
CA LYS A 185 2.93 32.02 -3.13
C LYS A 185 2.94 30.85 -2.15
N PRO A 186 2.46 29.69 -2.56
CA PRO A 186 2.46 28.50 -1.70
C PRO A 186 3.89 28.00 -1.45
N ASP A 187 4.14 27.56 -0.22
CA ASP A 187 5.39 26.93 0.17
C ASP A 187 5.51 25.53 -0.41
N LEU A 188 6.76 25.08 -0.64
CA LEU A 188 7.04 23.73 -1.10
C LEU A 188 6.64 22.72 -0.01
N ASN A 189 5.96 21.66 -0.40
CA ASN A 189 5.49 20.56 0.47
C ASN A 189 4.42 20.96 1.50
N ALA A 190 3.83 22.14 1.38
CA ALA A 190 2.71 22.55 2.20
C ALA A 190 1.38 22.43 1.43
N LEU A 191 0.40 21.81 2.07
CA LEU A 191 -0.95 21.61 1.55
C LEU A 191 -1.85 22.77 1.98
N TYR A 192 -2.50 23.43 1.05
CA TYR A 192 -3.43 24.53 1.33
C TYR A 192 -4.83 24.19 0.84
N LEU A 193 -5.82 24.54 1.63
CA LEU A 193 -7.23 24.42 1.28
C LEU A 193 -7.83 25.81 1.03
N SER A 194 -8.81 25.90 0.14
CA SER A 194 -9.64 27.09 -0.04
C SER A 194 -11.11 26.74 0.07
N GLY A 195 -11.94 27.68 0.53
CA GLY A 195 -13.35 27.47 0.80
C GLY A 195 -13.62 26.89 2.19
N ASP A 196 -14.74 26.19 2.33
CA ASP A 196 -15.16 25.60 3.59
C ASP A 196 -14.94 24.09 3.57
N TRP A 197 -14.39 23.57 4.67
CA TRP A 197 -14.05 22.16 4.83
C TRP A 197 -14.46 21.64 6.20
N ASN A 198 -14.95 20.42 6.25
CA ASN A 198 -15.10 19.66 7.49
C ASN A 198 -13.91 18.67 7.58
N VAL A 199 -13.03 18.93 8.52
CA VAL A 199 -11.83 18.09 8.75
C VAL A 199 -12.17 17.01 9.77
N ALA A 200 -12.17 15.77 9.36
CA ALA A 200 -12.27 14.60 10.24
C ALA A 200 -10.87 14.12 10.65
N ASN A 201 -10.78 13.05 11.43
CA ASN A 201 -9.48 12.50 11.83
C ASN A 201 -8.67 11.94 10.66
N GLU A 202 -9.32 11.32 9.67
CA GLU A 202 -8.67 10.60 8.56
C GLU A 202 -8.75 11.36 7.22
N PHE A 203 -9.72 12.24 7.04
CA PHE A 203 -9.98 12.94 5.78
C PHE A 203 -10.44 14.38 5.99
N ALA A 204 -10.51 15.16 4.92
CA ALA A 204 -11.24 16.41 4.89
C ALA A 204 -12.28 16.37 3.78
N GLN A 205 -13.50 16.81 4.09
CA GLN A 205 -14.62 16.89 3.17
C GLN A 205 -14.92 18.37 2.86
N ASN A 206 -14.98 18.71 1.58
CA ASN A 206 -15.39 20.04 1.18
C ASN A 206 -16.88 20.25 1.50
N SER A 207 -17.21 21.42 2.02
CA SER A 207 -18.58 21.82 2.37
C SER A 207 -19.06 23.08 1.65
N SER A 208 -18.24 23.60 0.73
CA SER A 208 -18.62 24.71 -0.16
C SER A 208 -18.42 24.33 -1.63
N LEU A 209 -19.24 24.92 -2.50
CA LEU A 209 -18.98 24.92 -3.94
C LEU A 209 -17.65 25.65 -4.18
N ASN A 210 -16.86 25.27 -5.15
CA ASN A 210 -15.56 25.87 -5.46
C ASN A 210 -14.50 25.76 -4.33
N ALA A 211 -14.62 24.76 -3.49
CA ALA A 211 -13.51 24.39 -2.61
C ALA A 211 -12.30 23.95 -3.45
N GLY A 212 -11.12 24.34 -3.02
CA GLY A 212 -9.89 24.05 -3.78
C GLY A 212 -8.78 23.51 -2.91
N ILE A 213 -7.86 22.83 -3.56
CA ILE A 213 -6.63 22.28 -2.97
C ILE A 213 -5.46 22.86 -3.75
N VAL A 214 -4.48 23.40 -3.05
CA VAL A 214 -3.22 23.83 -3.64
C VAL A 214 -2.07 23.09 -2.96
N TYR A 215 -1.25 22.41 -3.75
CA TYR A 215 -0.08 21.70 -3.26
C TYR A 215 1.10 21.94 -4.20
N LYS A 216 2.14 22.58 -3.69
CA LYS A 216 3.39 22.78 -4.41
C LYS A 216 4.36 21.66 -4.07
N TYR A 217 4.73 20.87 -5.06
CA TYR A 217 5.51 19.65 -4.87
C TYR A 217 6.69 19.55 -5.83
N THR A 218 7.59 18.62 -5.53
CA THR A 218 8.67 18.19 -6.40
C THR A 218 8.57 16.67 -6.56
N ALA A 219 7.92 16.23 -7.62
CA ALA A 219 7.78 14.82 -8.00
C ALA A 219 7.48 14.74 -9.50
N LYS A 220 7.61 13.55 -10.08
CA LYS A 220 7.20 13.30 -11.46
C LYS A 220 5.69 13.18 -11.57
N ASP A 221 5.10 12.43 -10.65
CA ASP A 221 3.68 12.12 -10.63
C ASP A 221 3.11 12.46 -9.24
N VAL A 222 1.84 12.86 -9.19
CA VAL A 222 1.07 13.09 -7.97
C VAL A 222 -0.15 12.18 -8.01
N PHE A 223 -0.40 11.53 -6.90
CA PHE A 223 -1.56 10.66 -6.71
C PHE A 223 -2.45 11.27 -5.64
N PHE A 224 -3.74 11.35 -5.94
CA PHE A 224 -4.75 11.89 -5.07
C PHE A 224 -5.75 10.79 -4.71
N VAL A 225 -5.95 10.55 -3.42
CA VAL A 225 -6.95 9.60 -2.93
C VAL A 225 -8.18 10.37 -2.52
N SER A 226 -9.31 10.05 -3.13
CA SER A 226 -10.60 10.69 -2.85
C SER A 226 -11.73 9.69 -2.93
N GLU A 227 -12.82 9.99 -2.24
CA GLU A 227 -14.06 9.25 -2.23
C GLU A 227 -15.23 10.23 -2.45
N SER A 228 -16.28 9.77 -3.12
CA SER A 228 -17.54 10.51 -3.28
C SER A 228 -18.69 9.52 -3.47
N ASP A 229 -19.85 9.81 -2.88
CA ASP A 229 -21.09 9.03 -3.05
C ASP A 229 -21.69 9.16 -4.45
N THR A 230 -21.31 10.19 -5.19
CA THR A 230 -21.78 10.47 -6.55
C THR A 230 -20.60 10.83 -7.45
N GLU A 231 -20.82 10.74 -8.75
CA GLU A 231 -19.83 11.21 -9.72
C GLU A 231 -19.58 12.72 -9.53
N ILE A 232 -18.31 13.08 -9.37
CA ILE A 232 -17.87 14.48 -9.25
C ILE A 232 -16.81 14.79 -10.30
N ALA A 233 -16.76 16.03 -10.75
CA ALA A 233 -15.68 16.54 -11.57
C ALA A 233 -14.59 17.16 -10.69
N VAL A 234 -13.36 16.74 -10.89
CA VAL A 234 -12.16 17.37 -10.31
C VAL A 234 -11.39 18.03 -11.44
N GLU A 235 -11.27 19.36 -11.38
CA GLU A 235 -10.47 20.12 -12.33
C GLU A 235 -9.04 20.25 -11.78
N VAL A 236 -8.06 19.89 -12.60
CA VAL A 236 -6.63 20.05 -12.28
C VAL A 236 -6.08 21.19 -13.12
N LEU A 237 -5.52 22.21 -12.46
CA LEU A 237 -5.03 23.45 -13.08
C LEU A 237 -3.49 23.48 -13.17
#